data_1d8f1281a7d5a0fe238a233b8f850f54
#
_entry.id   1d8f1281a7d5a0fe238a233b8f850f54
#
_cell.length_a   1.000
_cell.length_b   1.000
_cell.length_c   1.000
_cell.angle_alpha   90.00
_cell.angle_beta   90.00
_cell.angle_gamma   90.00
#
_symmetry.space_group_name_H-M   'P 1'
#
loop_
_entity.id
_entity.type
_entity.pdbx_description
1 polymer ?
#
loop_
_entity_poly.entity_id
_entity_poly.type
_entity_poly.pdbx_seq_one_letter_code
_entity_poly.pdbx_strand_id
1 'polypeptide(L)'
;MNPIYHRVSIRKYQKRPVENEKILQILTAGMQAPSACNQQPWEFYVVTDKEKIGLLSQTTPYAGCAAGAPVVIIPVYRTESLPVPSMIPIDMGLSLENIWLETDALGLGGVCIGISPVPEFMEPV
;
A
#
# COMPACT_ATOMS: atom_id res chain seq x y z
N MET A 1 -15.86 8.43 -12.36
CA MET A 1 -14.99 9.63 -12.24
C MET A 1 -13.54 9.20 -12.31
N ASN A 2 -12.68 9.99 -12.95
CA ASN A 2 -11.26 9.62 -13.10
C ASN A 2 -10.55 9.68 -11.73
N PRO A 3 -9.99 8.57 -11.24
CA PRO A 3 -9.34 8.52 -9.93
C PRO A 3 -8.18 9.51 -9.76
N ILE A 4 -7.51 9.86 -10.86
CA ILE A 4 -6.41 10.83 -10.80
C ILE A 4 -6.88 12.16 -10.21
N TYR A 5 -8.10 12.57 -10.51
CA TYR A 5 -8.66 13.84 -10.03
C TYR A 5 -9.61 13.67 -8.84
N HIS A 6 -10.03 12.45 -8.56
CA HIS A 6 -11.00 12.16 -7.51
C HIS A 6 -10.37 11.70 -6.20
N ARG A 7 -9.31 10.89 -6.28
CA ARG A 7 -8.67 10.30 -5.11
C ARG A 7 -8.22 11.36 -4.10
N VAL A 8 -8.59 11.14 -2.86
CA VAL A 8 -8.11 11.93 -1.72
C VAL A 8 -7.68 10.99 -0.61
N SER A 9 -7.00 11.51 0.40
CA SER A 9 -6.62 10.74 1.58
C SER A 9 -7.82 10.52 2.47
N ILE A 10 -8.24 9.28 2.61
CA ILE A 10 -9.37 8.87 3.44
C ILE A 10 -8.82 8.14 4.67
N ARG A 11 -9.21 8.58 5.87
CA ARG A 11 -8.69 8.07 7.14
C ARG A 11 -9.78 7.54 8.07
N LYS A 12 -11.04 7.56 7.65
CA LYS A 12 -12.17 6.96 8.37
C LYS A 12 -12.80 5.91 7.47
N TYR A 13 -12.99 4.73 8.00
CA TYR A 13 -13.43 3.58 7.22
C TYR A 13 -14.67 2.95 7.83
N GLN A 14 -15.48 2.32 6.99
CA GLN A 14 -16.60 1.52 7.42
C GLN A 14 -16.09 0.21 8.02
N LYS A 15 -16.80 -0.30 9.02
CA LYS A 15 -16.54 -1.63 9.61
C LYS A 15 -17.14 -2.71 8.74
N ARG A 16 -16.55 -2.90 7.57
CA ARG A 16 -17.06 -3.77 6.54
C ARG A 16 -15.89 -4.40 5.81
N PRO A 17 -15.86 -5.74 5.67
CA PRO A 17 -14.79 -6.40 4.92
C PRO A 17 -14.75 -5.94 3.47
N VAL A 18 -13.54 -5.91 2.91
CA VAL A 18 -13.34 -5.69 1.48
C VAL A 18 -13.36 -7.04 0.79
N GLU A 19 -14.11 -7.17 -0.29
CA GLU A 19 -14.20 -8.39 -1.06
C GLU A 19 -12.82 -8.79 -1.62
N ASN A 20 -12.50 -10.08 -1.55
CA ASN A 20 -11.21 -10.60 -2.01
C ASN A 20 -10.93 -10.24 -3.47
N GLU A 21 -11.96 -10.21 -4.31
CA GLU A 21 -11.82 -9.84 -5.72
C GLU A 21 -11.31 -8.42 -5.88
N LYS A 22 -11.78 -7.48 -5.06
CA LYS A 22 -11.32 -6.10 -5.08
C LYS A 22 -9.88 -5.99 -4.61
N ILE A 23 -9.52 -6.74 -3.57
CA ILE A 23 -8.13 -6.77 -3.09
C ILE A 23 -7.20 -7.26 -4.21
N LEU A 24 -7.59 -8.32 -4.91
CA LEU A 24 -6.80 -8.84 -6.04
C LEU A 24 -6.66 -7.82 -7.17
N GLN A 25 -7.74 -7.10 -7.48
CA GLN A 25 -7.69 -6.04 -8.49
C GLN A 25 -6.71 -4.91 -8.08
N ILE A 26 -6.74 -4.52 -6.82
CA ILE A 26 -5.85 -3.49 -6.29
C ILE A 26 -4.39 -3.95 -6.39
N LEU A 27 -4.09 -5.18 -6.00
CA LEU A 27 -2.73 -5.73 -6.08
C LEU A 27 -2.27 -5.86 -7.54
N THR A 28 -3.18 -6.27 -8.43
CA THR A 28 -2.89 -6.36 -9.86
C THR A 28 -2.53 -5.00 -10.43
N ALA A 29 -3.24 -3.95 -10.03
CA ALA A 29 -2.93 -2.59 -10.43
C ALA A 29 -1.52 -2.18 -9.96
N GLY A 30 -1.15 -2.53 -8.74
CA GLY A 30 0.20 -2.29 -8.22
C GLY A 30 1.28 -3.00 -9.03
N MET A 31 1.02 -4.23 -9.42
CA MET A 31 1.94 -5.03 -10.23
C MET A 31 2.03 -4.54 -11.68
N GLN A 32 1.05 -3.77 -12.15
CA GLN A 32 1.02 -3.22 -13.51
C GLN A 32 1.89 -1.98 -13.66
N ALA A 33 2.43 -1.44 -12.58
CA ALA A 33 3.26 -0.25 -12.62
C ALA A 33 4.55 -0.50 -13.40
N PRO A 34 5.07 0.51 -14.10
CA PRO A 34 6.40 0.40 -14.72
C PRO A 34 7.49 0.37 -13.63
N SER A 35 8.63 -0.21 -13.97
CA SER A 35 9.79 -0.22 -13.09
C SER A 35 11.08 -0.16 -13.88
N ALA A 36 12.16 0.28 -13.26
CA ALA A 36 13.46 0.38 -13.91
C ALA A 36 13.89 -0.99 -14.41
N CYS A 37 14.23 -1.10 -15.70
CA CYS A 37 14.58 -2.36 -16.36
C CYS A 37 13.57 -3.48 -16.10
N ASN A 38 12.30 -3.13 -15.90
CA ASN A 38 11.23 -4.07 -15.56
C ASN A 38 11.60 -4.98 -14.40
N GLN A 39 12.31 -4.42 -13.40
CA GLN A 39 12.82 -5.22 -12.29
C GLN A 39 11.74 -5.67 -11.31
N GLN A 40 10.61 -4.99 -11.25
CA GLN A 40 9.44 -5.38 -10.46
C GLN A 40 9.80 -5.79 -9.03
N PRO A 41 10.35 -4.85 -8.22
CA PRO A 41 10.93 -5.21 -6.92
C PRO A 41 9.89 -5.51 -5.85
N TRP A 42 8.65 -5.15 -6.08
CA TRP A 42 7.57 -5.20 -5.08
C TRP A 42 7.13 -6.60 -4.72
N GLU A 43 6.74 -6.74 -3.46
CA GLU A 43 5.95 -7.82 -2.91
C GLU A 43 4.91 -7.20 -1.99
N PHE A 44 3.80 -7.87 -1.74
CA PHE A 44 2.70 -7.30 -0.97
C PHE A 44 2.26 -8.25 0.13
N TYR A 45 2.13 -7.72 1.34
CA TYR A 45 1.43 -8.39 2.43
C TYR A 45 0.05 -7.78 2.58
N VAL A 46 -0.95 -8.64 2.70
CA VAL A 46 -2.34 -8.22 2.94
C VAL A 46 -2.74 -8.66 4.34
N VAL A 47 -3.09 -7.71 5.18
CA VAL A 47 -3.43 -7.96 6.58
C VAL A 47 -4.89 -7.61 6.81
N THR A 48 -5.67 -8.59 7.25
CA THR A 48 -7.08 -8.44 7.59
C THR A 48 -7.37 -8.77 9.05
N ASP A 49 -6.42 -9.34 9.77
CA ASP A 49 -6.53 -9.66 11.19
C ASP A 49 -6.54 -8.37 12.01
N LYS A 50 -7.58 -8.18 12.81
CA LYS A 50 -7.77 -6.95 13.59
C LYS A 50 -6.66 -6.70 14.60
N GLU A 51 -6.15 -7.75 15.23
CA GLU A 51 -5.07 -7.62 16.20
C GLU A 51 -3.78 -7.14 15.53
N LYS A 52 -3.43 -7.72 14.39
CA LYS A 52 -2.27 -7.33 13.61
C LYS A 52 -2.40 -5.90 13.08
N ILE A 53 -3.58 -5.54 12.58
CA ILE A 53 -3.86 -4.16 12.14
C ILE A 53 -3.72 -3.19 13.31
N GLY A 54 -4.19 -3.57 14.50
CA GLY A 54 -4.01 -2.77 15.71
C GLY A 54 -2.54 -2.52 16.03
N LEU A 55 -1.70 -3.55 15.90
CA LEU A 55 -0.25 -3.41 16.09
C LEU A 55 0.37 -2.49 15.02
N LEU A 56 -0.02 -2.66 13.77
CA LEU A 56 0.47 -1.82 12.68
C LEU A 56 0.11 -0.35 12.88
N SER A 57 -1.05 -0.06 13.45
CA SER A 57 -1.49 1.31 13.71
C SER A 57 -0.61 2.06 14.71
N GLN A 58 0.24 1.35 15.44
CA GLN A 58 1.13 1.92 16.45
C GLN A 58 2.57 2.09 15.97
N THR A 59 2.86 1.72 14.72
CA THR A 59 4.24 1.71 14.19
C THR A 59 4.80 3.10 13.93
N THR A 60 3.96 4.07 13.67
CA THR A 60 4.35 5.48 13.47
C THR A 60 3.31 6.41 14.10
N PRO A 61 3.67 7.68 14.36
CA PRO A 61 2.68 8.68 14.83
C PRO A 61 1.56 8.96 13.83
N TYR A 62 1.74 8.55 12.57
CA TYR A 62 0.81 8.84 11.47
C TYR A 62 -0.04 7.63 11.08
N ALA A 63 0.20 6.46 11.69
CA ALA A 63 -0.45 5.20 11.31
C ALA A 63 -1.77 4.93 12.06
N GLY A 64 -2.18 5.82 12.97
CA GLY A 64 -3.33 5.59 13.84
C GLY A 64 -4.63 5.27 13.10
N CYS A 65 -4.84 5.85 11.93
CA CYS A 65 -6.05 5.60 11.13
C CYS A 65 -6.16 4.14 10.65
N ALA A 66 -5.06 3.40 10.61
CA ALA A 66 -5.08 2.00 10.19
C ALA A 66 -5.92 1.13 11.15
N ALA A 67 -6.03 1.51 12.42
CA ALA A 67 -6.80 0.75 13.41
C ALA A 67 -8.27 0.55 13.01
N GLY A 68 -8.83 1.47 12.24
CA GLY A 68 -10.22 1.38 11.77
C GLY A 68 -10.36 0.75 10.38
N ALA A 69 -9.27 0.35 9.75
CA ALA A 69 -9.30 -0.19 8.39
C ALA A 69 -9.65 -1.68 8.39
N PRO A 70 -10.48 -2.15 7.45
CA PRO A 70 -10.75 -3.57 7.31
C PRO A 70 -9.59 -4.35 6.69
N VAL A 71 -8.69 -3.65 5.99
CA VAL A 71 -7.52 -4.27 5.37
C VAL A 71 -6.37 -3.26 5.32
N VAL A 72 -5.16 -3.77 5.54
CA VAL A 72 -3.92 -3.02 5.38
C VAL A 72 -3.05 -3.77 4.38
N ILE A 73 -2.60 -3.05 3.36
CA ILE A 73 -1.66 -3.59 2.37
C ILE A 73 -0.28 -3.01 2.69
N ILE A 74 0.71 -3.89 2.82
CA ILE A 74 2.09 -3.50 3.11
C ILE A 74 2.93 -3.84 1.89
N PRO A 75 3.24 -2.86 1.02
CA PRO A 75 4.20 -3.08 -0.05
C PRO A 75 5.61 -3.14 0.54
N VAL A 76 6.34 -4.18 0.16
CA VAL A 76 7.75 -4.34 0.50
C VAL A 76 8.53 -4.58 -0.79
N TYR A 77 9.85 -4.50 -0.72
CA TYR A 77 10.68 -4.68 -1.90
C TYR A 77 11.83 -5.65 -1.62
N ARG A 78 12.19 -6.38 -2.67
CA ARG A 78 13.40 -7.20 -2.66
C ARG A 78 14.61 -6.28 -2.76
N THR A 79 15.73 -6.71 -2.22
CA THR A 79 17.00 -5.98 -2.30
C THR A 79 18.07 -6.75 -3.07
N GLU A 80 17.79 -7.99 -3.44
CA GLU A 80 18.75 -8.88 -4.08
C GLU A 80 18.36 -9.14 -5.54
N SER A 81 19.38 -9.34 -6.37
CA SER A 81 19.21 -9.76 -7.77
C SER A 81 18.43 -8.75 -8.62
N LEU A 82 18.56 -7.46 -8.31
CA LEU A 82 17.91 -6.39 -9.07
C LEU A 82 18.94 -5.68 -9.95
N PRO A 83 18.61 -5.41 -11.24
CA PRO A 83 19.55 -4.73 -12.12
C PRO A 83 19.80 -3.27 -11.74
N VAL A 84 18.82 -2.57 -11.14
CA VAL A 84 18.96 -1.16 -10.78
C VAL A 84 18.40 -0.89 -9.37
N PRO A 85 19.10 -1.34 -8.30
CA PRO A 85 18.59 -1.18 -6.94
C PRO A 85 18.33 0.26 -6.52
N SER A 86 19.10 1.21 -7.06
CA SER A 86 18.94 2.65 -6.73
C SER A 86 17.57 3.21 -7.15
N MET A 87 16.86 2.54 -8.04
CA MET A 87 15.56 2.99 -8.54
C MET A 87 14.38 2.39 -7.76
N ILE A 88 14.64 1.55 -6.76
CA ILE A 88 13.59 0.92 -5.95
C ILE A 88 12.58 1.95 -5.40
N PRO A 89 13.00 3.07 -4.80
CA PRO A 89 12.02 4.01 -4.25
C PRO A 89 11.07 4.58 -5.29
N ILE A 90 11.56 4.82 -6.50
CA ILE A 90 10.72 5.30 -7.61
C ILE A 90 9.75 4.20 -8.04
N ASP A 91 10.25 2.99 -8.25
CA ASP A 91 9.42 1.85 -8.63
C ASP A 91 8.29 1.61 -7.62
N MET A 92 8.62 1.64 -6.33
CA MET A 92 7.63 1.43 -5.27
C MET A 92 6.60 2.56 -5.22
N GLY A 93 7.01 3.80 -5.47
CA GLY A 93 6.09 4.93 -5.53
C GLY A 93 5.09 4.80 -6.68
N LEU A 94 5.54 4.32 -7.84
CA LEU A 94 4.67 4.09 -8.99
C LEU A 94 3.65 2.98 -8.71
N SER A 95 4.10 1.88 -8.12
CA SER A 95 3.21 0.78 -7.73
C SER A 95 2.18 1.24 -6.70
N LEU A 96 2.63 1.99 -5.71
CA LEU A 96 1.76 2.48 -4.63
C LEU A 96 0.68 3.42 -5.15
N GLU A 97 1.01 4.31 -6.08
CA GLU A 97 0.00 5.20 -6.69
C GLU A 97 -1.04 4.41 -7.47
N ASN A 98 -0.62 3.38 -8.22
CA ASN A 98 -1.56 2.51 -8.92
C ASN A 98 -2.52 1.82 -7.95
N ILE A 99 -2.01 1.33 -6.82
CA ILE A 99 -2.82 0.72 -5.75
C ILE A 99 -3.87 1.73 -5.26
N TRP A 100 -3.44 2.94 -5.01
CA TRP A 100 -4.31 3.98 -4.46
C TRP A 100 -5.39 4.41 -5.45
N LEU A 101 -5.00 4.59 -6.72
CA LEU A 101 -5.95 4.95 -7.78
C LEU A 101 -6.99 3.85 -8.02
N GLU A 102 -6.55 2.59 -8.05
CA GLU A 102 -7.49 1.47 -8.22
C GLU A 102 -8.43 1.34 -7.04
N THR A 103 -7.93 1.57 -5.83
CA THR A 103 -8.76 1.60 -4.61
C THR A 103 -9.90 2.60 -4.78
N ASP A 104 -9.59 3.81 -5.24
CA ASP A 104 -10.59 4.84 -5.49
C ASP A 104 -11.55 4.45 -6.61
N ALA A 105 -11.03 3.89 -7.69
CA ALA A 105 -11.84 3.45 -8.84
C ALA A 105 -12.86 2.38 -8.45
N LEU A 106 -12.56 1.57 -7.45
CA LEU A 106 -13.45 0.52 -6.96
C LEU A 106 -14.47 1.03 -5.93
N GLY A 107 -14.52 2.33 -5.69
CA GLY A 107 -15.44 2.93 -4.72
C GLY A 107 -15.00 2.78 -3.28
N LEU A 108 -13.73 2.46 -3.05
CA LEU A 108 -13.15 2.34 -1.72
C LEU A 108 -12.35 3.60 -1.38
N GLY A 109 -11.98 3.74 -0.13
CA GLY A 109 -11.12 4.83 0.33
C GLY A 109 -9.83 4.29 0.92
N GLY A 110 -8.77 5.06 0.81
CA GLY A 110 -7.48 4.68 1.36
C GLY A 110 -6.59 5.86 1.62
N VAL A 111 -5.49 5.60 2.29
CA VAL A 111 -4.43 6.56 2.52
C VAL A 111 -3.09 5.83 2.53
N CYS A 112 -2.07 6.53 2.05
CA CYS A 112 -0.70 6.05 2.08
C CYS A 112 -0.03 6.48 3.38
N ILE A 113 0.60 5.53 4.07
CA ILE A 113 1.36 5.82 5.28
C ILE A 113 2.83 5.55 4.98
N GLY A 114 3.65 6.59 5.10
CA GLY A 114 5.09 6.49 4.84
C GLY A 114 5.81 5.75 5.96
N ILE A 115 6.48 4.67 5.60
CA ILE A 115 7.30 3.86 6.50
C ILE A 115 8.76 3.94 6.04
N SER A 116 9.04 3.49 4.82
CA SER A 116 10.36 3.58 4.21
C SER A 116 10.56 5.00 3.65
N PRO A 117 11.73 5.62 3.78
CA PRO A 117 12.99 5.05 4.25
C PRO A 117 13.34 5.41 5.71
N VAL A 118 12.37 5.57 6.59
CA VAL A 118 12.61 5.98 7.98
C VAL A 118 12.85 4.75 8.86
N PRO A 119 14.08 4.50 9.34
CA PRO A 119 14.40 3.28 10.08
C PRO A 119 13.52 3.05 11.31
N GLU A 120 13.20 4.11 12.04
CA GLU A 120 12.36 4.02 13.25
C GLU A 120 10.95 3.55 12.94
N PHE A 121 10.48 3.79 11.71
CA PHE A 121 9.16 3.34 11.25
C PHE A 121 9.22 1.95 10.63
N MET A 122 10.36 1.57 10.05
CA MET A 122 10.52 0.29 9.36
C MET A 122 10.67 -0.88 10.34
N GLU A 123 11.40 -0.68 11.44
CA GLU A 123 11.71 -1.73 12.39
C GLU A 123 10.48 -2.39 13.01
N PRO A 124 9.42 -1.66 13.45
CA PRO A 124 8.23 -2.29 14.04
C PRO A 124 7.37 -3.06 13.05
N VAL A 125 7.52 -2.85 11.76
CA VAL A 125 6.72 -3.52 10.72
C VAL A 125 7.35 -4.89 10.32
#